data_39e9e6aec089113c95f4b1d873903a8d
#
_entry.id   39e9e6aec089113c95f4b1d873903a8d
#
_cell.length_a   1.000
_cell.length_b   1.000
_cell.length_c   1.000
_cell.angle_alpha   90.00
_cell.angle_beta   90.00
_cell.angle_gamma   90.00
#
_symmetry.space_group_name_H-M   'P 1'
#
loop_
_entity.id
_entity.type
_entity.pdbx_description
1 polymer ?
#
loop_
_entity_poly.entity_id
_entity_poly.type
_entity_poly.pdbx_seq_one_letter_code
_entity_poly.pdbx_strand_id
1 'polypeptide(L)'
;MTDIKNEEAGEKKSLNFIEQAVEKDLKEGKNGGKVQTRFPPEPNGYLHIGHAKAICLDFGIAEKHGGVCNLRFDDTNPTKEDVEYVEAIKEDIQWLGYQWGNEYYASDYFQQLWDFAIRLIQEGKAYIDEQSSELIAQQKGTPTQPGVESPYRNRPIEESLELFKKMNSGEIEEGAMVLRAKIDMANPNMHFRDPIIYRVVKHPHHRTGTTWKAYPMYDFAHGQSDFFEGVTHSLCTLEFVVHRPLYDLFIDWLKEGKDLNDNRPRQTEFNKLNLSYTLMSKRNLLTLVKEGLVNGWDDPRMPTICGFRRRGYSPESIHKFIDKIGYTTYDALNDIALLESSVRDDLNSRATRVSAVINPVKLIITNYLEGQVEELEAINNPEDPEAGSHLIEFSRELWMEREDFMEDAPKKYFRMTPGQEVRLKNAYIVKCTGCKKDENGVITEVYCEYDANTRSGMPDANRKVKGTLHWVSCNHCLQAEVRLYDRLWKVENPRDELAAIREAKKCEALEAMKEIINPDSLKVLPNCYIEKFAATLPTLSYLQFQRIGYFNIDKESTPEKLIFNRTVGLKDTWGKINK
;
A
#
# COMPACT_ATOMS: atom_id res chain seq x y z
N MET A 1 -1.27 -46.62 27.31
CA MET A 1 -0.70 -47.01 26.02
C MET A 1 -1.84 -46.85 25.00
N THR A 2 -1.85 -45.91 24.17
CA THR A 2 -0.95 -45.37 23.16
C THR A 2 -1.30 -43.91 22.87
N ASP A 3 -0.32 -43.05 23.00
CA ASP A 3 -0.37 -41.68 22.54
C ASP A 3 -0.53 -41.64 21.02
N ILE A 4 -1.55 -40.97 20.51
CA ILE A 4 -1.64 -40.55 19.13
C ILE A 4 -1.40 -39.03 19.11
N LYS A 5 -0.16 -38.63 18.80
CA LYS A 5 0.18 -37.28 18.39
C LYS A 5 -0.50 -37.03 17.05
N ASN A 6 -1.50 -36.18 17.04
CA ASN A 6 -1.93 -35.48 15.83
C ASN A 6 -0.93 -34.36 15.55
N GLU A 7 0.05 -34.65 14.73
CA GLU A 7 0.80 -33.62 13.99
C GLU A 7 -0.15 -33.12 12.91
N GLU A 8 -0.65 -31.90 13.07
CA GLU A 8 -1.27 -31.14 11.97
C GLU A 8 -0.20 -30.99 10.89
N ALA A 9 -0.33 -31.78 9.83
CA ALA A 9 0.43 -31.59 8.60
C ALA A 9 -0.07 -30.29 7.94
N GLY A 10 0.55 -29.17 8.29
CA GLY A 10 0.39 -27.92 7.56
C GLY A 10 0.70 -28.19 6.09
N GLU A 11 -0.23 -27.89 5.20
CA GLU A 11 0.00 -27.93 3.75
C GLU A 11 1.28 -27.14 3.46
N LYS A 12 2.33 -27.82 2.99
CA LYS A 12 3.55 -27.17 2.53
C LYS A 12 3.17 -26.29 1.34
N LYS A 13 3.06 -24.98 1.57
CA LYS A 13 2.85 -23.98 0.53
C LYS A 13 3.93 -24.22 -0.56
N SER A 14 3.51 -24.41 -1.81
CA SER A 14 4.44 -24.61 -2.91
C SER A 14 5.31 -23.35 -3.09
N LEU A 15 6.61 -23.56 -3.28
CA LEU A 15 7.55 -22.46 -3.51
C LEU A 15 7.24 -21.76 -4.82
N ASN A 16 7.25 -20.44 -4.82
CA ASN A 16 7.20 -19.66 -6.05
C ASN A 16 8.52 -19.81 -6.85
N PHE A 17 8.54 -19.35 -8.10
CA PHE A 17 9.68 -19.54 -8.99
C PHE A 17 10.97 -18.83 -8.51
N ILE A 18 10.84 -17.72 -7.75
CA ILE A 18 11.98 -16.99 -7.17
C ILE A 18 12.55 -17.78 -6.01
N GLU A 19 11.71 -18.26 -5.11
CA GLU A 19 12.12 -19.13 -4.00
C GLU A 19 12.82 -20.39 -4.51
N GLN A 20 12.29 -21.00 -5.58
CA GLN A 20 12.92 -22.16 -6.22
C GLN A 20 14.32 -21.83 -6.77
N ALA A 21 14.48 -20.65 -7.38
CA ALA A 21 15.78 -20.18 -7.89
C ALA A 21 16.78 -19.95 -6.76
N VAL A 22 16.36 -19.31 -5.67
CA VAL A 22 17.19 -19.08 -4.48
C VAL A 22 17.63 -20.41 -3.85
N GLU A 23 16.71 -21.36 -3.65
CA GLU A 23 17.05 -22.68 -3.10
C GLU A 23 18.00 -23.47 -4.00
N LYS A 24 17.84 -23.34 -5.32
CA LYS A 24 18.78 -23.94 -6.28
C LYS A 24 20.18 -23.35 -6.12
N ASP A 25 20.29 -22.02 -6.09
CA ASP A 25 21.57 -21.34 -5.95
C ASP A 25 22.27 -21.67 -4.62
N LEU A 26 21.51 -21.82 -3.52
CA LEU A 26 22.02 -22.30 -2.22
C LEU A 26 22.54 -23.74 -2.31
N LYS A 27 21.80 -24.66 -2.94
CA LYS A 27 22.23 -26.06 -3.14
C LYS A 27 23.49 -26.18 -3.99
N GLU A 28 23.66 -25.29 -4.96
CA GLU A 28 24.84 -25.20 -5.81
C GLU A 28 26.02 -24.49 -5.12
N GLY A 29 25.85 -23.98 -3.90
CA GLY A 29 26.89 -23.28 -3.14
C GLY A 29 27.27 -21.91 -3.72
N LYS A 30 26.44 -21.33 -4.57
CA LYS A 30 26.67 -20.00 -5.14
C LYS A 30 26.73 -18.93 -4.05
N ASN A 31 27.51 -17.89 -4.30
CA ASN A 31 27.71 -16.77 -3.37
C ASN A 31 28.11 -17.21 -1.95
N GLY A 32 28.81 -18.35 -1.82
CA GLY A 32 29.19 -18.93 -0.53
C GLY A 32 28.01 -19.33 0.35
N GLY A 33 26.85 -19.65 -0.25
CA GLY A 33 25.63 -20.02 0.48
C GLY A 33 24.93 -18.84 1.17
N LYS A 34 25.26 -17.61 0.82
CA LYS A 34 24.64 -16.41 1.37
C LYS A 34 23.42 -15.97 0.53
N VAL A 35 22.43 -15.42 1.21
CA VAL A 35 21.30 -14.73 0.59
C VAL A 35 21.31 -13.29 1.07
N GLN A 36 21.49 -12.37 0.14
CA GLN A 36 21.43 -10.94 0.39
C GLN A 36 20.61 -10.27 -0.71
N THR A 37 19.55 -9.64 -0.31
CA THR A 37 18.65 -8.86 -1.17
C THR A 37 18.77 -7.38 -0.83
N ARG A 38 18.05 -6.55 -1.55
CA ARG A 38 17.90 -5.13 -1.23
C ARG A 38 16.58 -4.60 -1.76
N PHE A 39 16.00 -3.64 -1.07
CA PHE A 39 14.90 -2.80 -1.56
C PHE A 39 15.50 -1.44 -1.97
N PRO A 40 15.44 -1.05 -3.28
CA PRO A 40 16.12 0.13 -3.79
C PRO A 40 15.14 1.25 -4.20
N PRO A 41 14.42 1.89 -3.28
CA PRO A 41 13.48 2.95 -3.65
C PRO A 41 14.20 4.23 -4.09
N GLU A 42 13.66 4.93 -5.11
CA GLU A 42 14.00 6.33 -5.35
C GLU A 42 13.34 7.21 -4.28
N PRO A 43 14.07 8.09 -3.56
CA PRO A 43 13.50 8.95 -2.52
C PRO A 43 12.78 10.17 -3.13
N ASN A 44 11.79 9.92 -3.97
CA ASN A 44 11.10 10.91 -4.80
C ASN A 44 9.57 10.85 -4.67
N GLY A 45 9.02 10.19 -3.64
CA GLY A 45 7.60 10.09 -3.30
C GLY A 45 7.28 9.03 -2.28
N TYR A 46 6.05 9.05 -1.81
CA TYR A 46 5.52 8.07 -0.88
C TYR A 46 5.34 6.69 -1.53
N LEU A 47 5.56 5.62 -0.75
CA LEU A 47 5.35 4.26 -1.20
C LEU A 47 3.85 3.94 -1.35
N HIS A 48 3.53 3.11 -2.32
CA HIS A 48 2.18 2.58 -2.53
C HIS A 48 2.15 1.05 -2.42
N ILE A 49 0.97 0.44 -2.48
CA ILE A 49 0.80 -1.02 -2.30
C ILE A 49 1.61 -1.86 -3.32
N GLY A 50 1.92 -1.32 -4.49
CA GLY A 50 2.84 -1.98 -5.43
C GLY A 50 4.25 -2.13 -4.86
N HIS A 51 4.75 -1.14 -4.11
CA HIS A 51 6.02 -1.23 -3.40
C HIS A 51 5.93 -2.22 -2.21
N ALA A 52 4.79 -2.29 -1.52
CA ALA A 52 4.60 -3.29 -0.46
C ALA A 52 4.81 -4.71 -0.98
N LYS A 53 4.37 -5.01 -2.21
CA LYS A 53 4.63 -6.31 -2.85
C LYS A 53 6.12 -6.60 -3.05
N ALA A 54 6.90 -5.60 -3.48
CA ALA A 54 8.36 -5.72 -3.62
C ALA A 54 9.04 -5.87 -2.25
N ILE A 55 8.66 -5.05 -1.27
CA ILE A 55 9.18 -5.13 0.11
C ILE A 55 8.96 -6.52 0.69
N CYS A 56 7.72 -7.05 0.62
CA CYS A 56 7.42 -8.39 1.12
C CYS A 56 8.26 -9.48 0.44
N LEU A 57 8.61 -9.32 -0.84
CA LEU A 57 9.48 -10.26 -1.54
C LEU A 57 10.94 -10.11 -1.11
N ASP A 58 11.49 -8.89 -1.20
CA ASP A 58 12.91 -8.63 -0.94
C ASP A 58 13.29 -9.01 0.51
N PHE A 59 12.50 -8.56 1.47
CA PHE A 59 12.71 -8.89 2.88
C PHE A 59 12.34 -10.34 3.20
N GLY A 60 11.21 -10.83 2.69
CA GLY A 60 10.74 -12.20 2.95
C GLY A 60 11.69 -13.28 2.44
N ILE A 61 12.32 -13.08 1.27
CA ILE A 61 13.37 -14.00 0.76
C ILE A 61 14.58 -14.02 1.70
N ALA A 62 15.04 -12.84 2.13
CA ALA A 62 16.18 -12.75 3.04
C ALA A 62 15.86 -13.43 4.38
N GLU A 63 14.76 -13.10 5.03
CA GLU A 63 14.35 -13.67 6.31
C GLU A 63 14.19 -15.20 6.25
N LYS A 64 13.51 -15.70 5.22
CA LYS A 64 13.25 -17.13 5.03
C LYS A 64 14.52 -17.97 4.95
N HIS A 65 15.60 -17.40 4.41
CA HIS A 65 16.89 -18.09 4.21
C HIS A 65 17.98 -17.64 5.20
N GLY A 66 17.61 -16.94 6.28
CA GLY A 66 18.55 -16.46 7.29
C GLY A 66 19.57 -15.44 6.75
N GLY A 67 19.19 -14.75 5.69
CA GLY A 67 19.98 -13.73 5.01
C GLY A 67 19.68 -12.31 5.49
N VAL A 68 20.09 -11.32 4.69
CA VAL A 68 19.93 -9.90 4.98
C VAL A 68 19.29 -9.19 3.80
N CYS A 69 18.33 -8.32 4.07
CA CYS A 69 17.83 -7.34 3.11
C CYS A 69 18.33 -5.96 3.48
N ASN A 70 18.99 -5.26 2.56
CA ASN A 70 19.44 -3.89 2.76
C ASN A 70 18.44 -2.88 2.18
N LEU A 71 18.44 -1.68 2.73
CA LEU A 71 17.73 -0.53 2.17
C LEU A 71 18.75 0.33 1.41
N ARG A 72 18.58 0.49 0.09
CA ARG A 72 19.41 1.38 -0.71
C ARG A 72 18.58 2.42 -1.40
N PHE A 73 18.75 3.67 -1.02
CA PHE A 73 18.13 4.76 -1.75
C PHE A 73 18.82 4.99 -3.09
N ASP A 74 18.06 4.87 -4.19
CA ASP A 74 18.55 5.23 -5.52
C ASP A 74 18.44 6.73 -5.72
N ASP A 75 19.44 7.44 -5.26
CA ASP A 75 19.56 8.89 -5.30
C ASP A 75 20.49 9.37 -6.44
N THR A 76 20.40 8.75 -7.61
CA THR A 76 21.18 9.13 -8.81
C THR A 76 20.63 10.36 -9.53
N ASN A 77 19.45 10.85 -9.17
CA ASN A 77 18.80 11.99 -9.82
C ASN A 77 18.52 13.15 -8.84
N PRO A 78 19.41 14.13 -8.70
CA PRO A 78 19.34 15.17 -7.68
C PRO A 78 18.10 16.07 -7.76
N THR A 79 17.39 16.10 -8.89
CA THR A 79 16.26 17.03 -9.10
C THR A 79 14.94 16.59 -8.47
N LYS A 80 14.87 15.38 -7.91
CA LYS A 80 13.60 14.75 -7.49
C LYS A 80 13.60 14.24 -6.05
N GLU A 81 14.72 14.37 -5.36
CA GLU A 81 14.97 13.71 -4.07
C GLU A 81 14.68 14.67 -2.92
N ASP A 82 13.98 14.16 -1.88
CA ASP A 82 13.64 14.91 -0.68
C ASP A 82 13.80 14.03 0.56
N VAL A 83 14.31 14.63 1.65
CA VAL A 83 14.47 13.99 2.95
C VAL A 83 13.12 13.52 3.52
N GLU A 84 12.03 14.24 3.26
CA GLU A 84 10.67 13.84 3.65
C GLU A 84 10.34 12.44 3.13
N TYR A 85 10.67 12.14 1.88
CA TYR A 85 10.40 10.81 1.31
C TYR A 85 11.28 9.71 1.88
N VAL A 86 12.54 10.03 2.22
CA VAL A 86 13.45 9.07 2.89
C VAL A 86 12.84 8.59 4.20
N GLU A 87 12.40 9.50 5.07
CA GLU A 87 11.81 9.16 6.36
C GLU A 87 10.47 8.42 6.21
N ALA A 88 9.62 8.85 5.28
CA ALA A 88 8.35 8.18 5.00
C ALA A 88 8.55 6.73 4.50
N ILE A 89 9.56 6.49 3.66
CA ILE A 89 9.92 5.15 3.16
C ILE A 89 10.36 4.25 4.33
N LYS A 90 11.20 4.75 5.22
CA LYS A 90 11.65 4.02 6.41
C LYS A 90 10.48 3.65 7.33
N GLU A 91 9.61 4.61 7.60
CA GLU A 91 8.41 4.39 8.41
C GLU A 91 7.50 3.32 7.80
N ASP A 92 7.28 3.35 6.49
CA ASP A 92 6.43 2.39 5.79
C ASP A 92 7.00 0.96 5.83
N ILE A 93 8.33 0.80 5.66
CA ILE A 93 8.99 -0.51 5.77
C ILE A 93 8.86 -1.07 7.19
N GLN A 94 9.11 -0.24 8.21
CA GLN A 94 8.98 -0.63 9.61
C GLN A 94 7.53 -0.95 9.97
N TRP A 95 6.57 -0.19 9.47
CA TRP A 95 5.16 -0.47 9.68
C TRP A 95 4.73 -1.80 9.05
N LEU A 96 5.30 -2.18 7.90
CA LEU A 96 5.09 -3.51 7.31
C LEU A 96 5.73 -4.64 8.12
N GLY A 97 6.46 -4.33 9.20
CA GLY A 97 7.06 -5.30 10.11
C GLY A 97 8.49 -5.70 9.74
N TYR A 98 9.12 -5.02 8.81
CA TYR A 98 10.46 -5.35 8.36
C TYR A 98 11.54 -4.45 8.95
N GLN A 99 12.75 -5.01 9.08
CA GLN A 99 13.95 -4.31 9.51
C GLN A 99 15.07 -4.59 8.50
N TRP A 100 15.68 -3.53 7.98
CA TRP A 100 16.82 -3.66 7.07
C TRP A 100 18.14 -3.89 7.81
N GLY A 101 19.10 -4.52 7.12
CA GLY A 101 20.43 -4.75 7.65
C GLY A 101 21.28 -3.48 7.62
N ASN A 102 21.62 -3.03 6.42
CA ASN A 102 22.37 -1.80 6.21
C ASN A 102 21.55 -0.81 5.40
N GLU A 103 21.84 0.48 5.59
CA GLU A 103 21.29 1.58 4.80
C GLU A 103 22.38 2.13 3.90
N TYR A 104 22.09 2.18 2.61
CA TYR A 104 22.99 2.68 1.57
C TYR A 104 22.30 3.70 0.69
N TYR A 105 23.12 4.45 -0.03
CA TYR A 105 22.70 5.39 -1.05
C TYR A 105 23.51 5.14 -2.32
N ALA A 106 22.92 5.29 -3.50
CA ALA A 106 23.67 5.21 -4.75
C ALA A 106 24.80 6.26 -4.78
N SER A 107 24.58 7.41 -4.15
CA SER A 107 25.58 8.46 -3.99
C SER A 107 26.82 8.08 -3.15
N ASP A 108 26.75 7.03 -2.33
CA ASP A 108 27.91 6.48 -1.60
C ASP A 108 28.97 5.93 -2.56
N TYR A 109 28.56 5.56 -3.76
CA TYR A 109 29.41 4.93 -4.79
C TYR A 109 29.77 5.85 -5.95
N PHE A 110 29.42 7.14 -5.92
CA PHE A 110 29.66 8.04 -7.05
C PHE A 110 31.13 8.10 -7.46
N GLN A 111 32.08 8.02 -6.53
CA GLN A 111 33.50 7.98 -6.86
C GLN A 111 33.89 6.69 -7.59
N GLN A 112 33.44 5.53 -7.10
CA GLN A 112 33.72 4.23 -7.74
C GLN A 112 33.09 4.16 -9.14
N LEU A 113 31.86 4.66 -9.29
CA LEU A 113 31.19 4.74 -10.58
C LEU A 113 31.92 5.66 -11.55
N TRP A 114 32.41 6.80 -11.07
CA TRP A 114 33.22 7.74 -11.84
C TRP A 114 34.53 7.11 -12.32
N ASP A 115 35.27 6.45 -11.42
CA ASP A 115 36.52 5.79 -11.74
C ASP A 115 36.32 4.64 -12.74
N PHE A 116 35.21 3.93 -12.64
CA PHE A 116 34.86 2.90 -13.62
C PHE A 116 34.51 3.50 -14.97
N ALA A 117 33.80 4.61 -15.03
CA ALA A 117 33.50 5.31 -16.27
C ALA A 117 34.79 5.81 -16.96
N ILE A 118 35.77 6.35 -16.20
CA ILE A 118 37.10 6.70 -16.71
C ILE A 118 37.79 5.49 -17.31
N ARG A 119 37.77 4.33 -16.63
CA ARG A 119 38.36 3.10 -17.15
C ARG A 119 37.70 2.65 -18.47
N LEU A 120 36.38 2.73 -18.56
CA LEU A 120 35.67 2.39 -19.81
C LEU A 120 36.08 3.29 -20.98
N ILE A 121 36.33 4.57 -20.73
CA ILE A 121 36.84 5.48 -21.77
C ILE A 121 38.26 5.05 -22.18
N GLN A 122 39.15 4.77 -21.20
CA GLN A 122 40.53 4.34 -21.46
C GLN A 122 40.61 3.02 -22.23
N GLU A 123 39.65 2.12 -22.02
CA GLU A 123 39.52 0.85 -22.73
C GLU A 123 38.81 1.00 -24.10
N GLY A 124 38.42 2.21 -24.49
CA GLY A 124 37.65 2.45 -25.73
C GLY A 124 36.23 1.91 -25.71
N LYS A 125 35.69 1.59 -24.52
CA LYS A 125 34.33 1.10 -24.29
C LYS A 125 33.30 2.19 -23.99
N ALA A 126 33.73 3.46 -23.92
CA ALA A 126 32.85 4.60 -23.77
C ALA A 126 33.39 5.83 -24.51
N TYR A 127 32.51 6.75 -24.89
CA TYR A 127 32.86 7.97 -25.61
C TYR A 127 31.91 9.11 -25.27
N ILE A 128 32.37 10.36 -25.40
CA ILE A 128 31.56 11.56 -25.26
C ILE A 128 30.81 11.84 -26.57
N ASP A 129 29.51 12.05 -26.44
CA ASP A 129 28.60 12.40 -27.52
C ASP A 129 28.00 13.79 -27.27
N GLU A 130 28.18 14.70 -28.22
CA GLU A 130 27.68 16.09 -28.15
C GLU A 130 26.35 16.28 -28.89
N GLN A 131 25.69 15.19 -29.26
CA GLN A 131 24.37 15.23 -29.89
C GLN A 131 23.30 15.50 -28.84
N SER A 132 22.19 16.14 -29.27
CA SER A 132 21.04 16.32 -28.41
C SER A 132 20.36 14.99 -28.06
N SER A 133 19.64 14.95 -26.95
CA SER A 133 18.88 13.75 -26.52
C SER A 133 17.86 13.31 -27.57
N GLU A 134 17.24 14.24 -28.31
CA GLU A 134 16.28 13.96 -29.37
C GLU A 134 16.96 13.26 -30.56
N LEU A 135 18.14 13.74 -30.95
CA LEU A 135 18.89 13.14 -32.05
C LEU A 135 19.42 11.75 -31.68
N ILE A 136 19.94 11.58 -30.46
CA ILE A 136 20.35 10.27 -29.93
C ILE A 136 19.17 9.30 -29.94
N ALA A 137 17.97 9.73 -29.50
CA ALA A 137 16.77 8.92 -29.49
C ALA A 137 16.35 8.51 -30.91
N GLN A 138 16.39 9.42 -31.89
CA GLN A 138 16.10 9.13 -33.29
C GLN A 138 17.09 8.13 -33.89
N GLN A 139 18.39 8.30 -33.60
CA GLN A 139 19.46 7.42 -34.09
C GLN A 139 19.40 6.01 -33.51
N LYS A 140 18.74 5.79 -32.38
CA LYS A 140 18.54 4.44 -31.84
C LYS A 140 17.74 3.52 -32.79
N GLY A 141 16.95 4.08 -33.71
CA GLY A 141 16.13 3.32 -34.63
C GLY A 141 14.94 2.64 -33.96
N THR A 142 14.56 1.46 -34.43
CA THR A 142 13.45 0.66 -33.89
C THR A 142 13.92 -0.78 -33.59
N PRO A 143 13.16 -1.60 -32.87
CA PRO A 143 13.55 -3.00 -32.63
C PRO A 143 13.84 -3.81 -33.89
N THR A 144 13.22 -3.43 -35.01
CA THR A 144 13.38 -4.09 -36.32
C THR A 144 14.31 -3.39 -37.30
N GLN A 145 14.75 -2.15 -36.94
CA GLN A 145 15.68 -1.37 -37.78
C GLN A 145 16.90 -1.01 -36.93
N PRO A 146 18.13 -1.31 -37.39
CA PRO A 146 19.34 -0.94 -36.66
C PRO A 146 19.42 0.56 -36.40
N GLY A 147 20.14 0.94 -35.36
CA GLY A 147 20.48 2.32 -35.11
C GLY A 147 21.61 2.82 -36.00
N VAL A 148 21.80 4.13 -35.99
CA VAL A 148 22.87 4.83 -36.70
C VAL A 148 23.95 5.22 -35.69
N GLU A 149 25.20 4.95 -35.99
CA GLU A 149 26.33 5.31 -35.17
C GLU A 149 26.46 6.84 -35.05
N SER A 150 26.78 7.33 -33.84
CA SER A 150 27.12 8.73 -33.65
C SER A 150 28.42 9.10 -34.38
N PRO A 151 28.54 10.30 -34.96
CA PRO A 151 29.82 10.79 -35.52
C PRO A 151 30.92 10.87 -34.44
N TYR A 152 30.56 10.92 -33.17
CA TYR A 152 31.50 10.98 -32.04
C TYR A 152 31.91 9.60 -31.51
N ARG A 153 31.35 8.50 -32.05
CA ARG A 153 31.56 7.14 -31.55
C ARG A 153 33.03 6.70 -31.56
N ASN A 154 33.80 7.24 -32.48
CA ASN A 154 35.21 6.94 -32.64
C ASN A 154 36.12 8.14 -32.25
N ARG A 155 35.64 9.01 -31.38
CA ARG A 155 36.41 10.12 -30.81
C ARG A 155 37.68 9.60 -30.10
N PRO A 156 38.82 10.28 -30.22
CA PRO A 156 40.04 9.90 -29.49
C PRO A 156 39.79 9.75 -27.98
N ILE A 157 40.46 8.77 -27.38
CA ILE A 157 40.30 8.44 -25.95
C ILE A 157 40.67 9.65 -25.08
N GLU A 158 41.77 10.31 -25.39
CA GLU A 158 42.27 11.47 -24.65
C GLU A 158 41.26 12.62 -24.66
N GLU A 159 40.63 12.87 -25.79
CA GLU A 159 39.61 13.92 -25.95
C GLU A 159 38.36 13.57 -25.14
N SER A 160 37.89 12.31 -25.20
CA SER A 160 36.77 11.86 -24.40
C SER A 160 37.06 11.96 -22.90
N LEU A 161 38.26 11.64 -22.44
CA LEU A 161 38.67 11.80 -21.04
C LEU A 161 38.68 13.25 -20.59
N GLU A 162 39.20 14.15 -21.39
CA GLU A 162 39.20 15.58 -21.07
C GLU A 162 37.79 16.14 -20.97
N LEU A 163 36.94 15.83 -21.95
CA LEU A 163 35.54 16.27 -21.97
C LEU A 163 34.74 15.69 -20.79
N PHE A 164 34.94 14.41 -20.44
CA PHE A 164 34.26 13.79 -19.30
C PHE A 164 34.63 14.49 -17.98
N LYS A 165 35.90 14.85 -17.77
CA LYS A 165 36.34 15.66 -16.62
C LYS A 165 35.67 17.02 -16.59
N LYS A 166 35.55 17.68 -17.76
CA LYS A 166 34.84 18.97 -17.90
C LYS A 166 33.35 18.87 -17.59
N MET A 167 32.70 17.74 -17.85
CA MET A 167 31.29 17.50 -17.43
C MET A 167 31.11 17.67 -15.91
N ASN A 168 32.12 17.31 -15.12
CA ASN A 168 32.02 17.44 -13.65
C ASN A 168 32.60 18.77 -13.11
N SER A 169 33.39 19.51 -13.89
CA SER A 169 33.93 20.80 -13.44
C SER A 169 32.89 21.93 -13.36
N GLY A 170 31.75 21.75 -14.07
CA GLY A 170 30.70 22.75 -14.19
C GLY A 170 30.84 23.68 -15.40
N GLU A 171 31.84 23.44 -16.26
CA GLU A 171 32.05 24.18 -17.50
C GLU A 171 31.03 23.82 -18.58
N ILE A 172 30.41 22.62 -18.47
CA ILE A 172 29.50 22.08 -19.47
C ILE A 172 28.06 22.33 -19.06
N GLU A 173 27.24 22.82 -20.00
CA GLU A 173 25.81 23.02 -19.78
C GLU A 173 25.02 21.69 -19.83
N GLU A 174 23.88 21.68 -19.13
CA GLU A 174 22.95 20.53 -19.21
C GLU A 174 22.51 20.28 -20.64
N GLY A 175 22.56 19.01 -21.07
CA GLY A 175 22.18 18.61 -22.41
C GLY A 175 23.23 18.88 -23.50
N ALA A 176 24.36 19.54 -23.20
CA ALA A 176 25.39 19.82 -24.18
C ALA A 176 26.18 18.59 -24.63
N MET A 177 26.38 17.65 -23.69
CA MET A 177 27.02 16.36 -24.00
C MET A 177 26.65 15.30 -22.96
N VAL A 178 26.87 14.05 -23.34
CA VAL A 178 26.66 12.87 -22.49
C VAL A 178 27.81 11.86 -22.68
N LEU A 179 28.06 11.01 -21.67
CA LEU A 179 28.92 9.83 -21.86
C LEU A 179 28.06 8.65 -22.26
N ARG A 180 28.43 7.97 -23.34
CA ARG A 180 27.76 6.76 -23.84
C ARG A 180 28.68 5.55 -23.77
N ALA A 181 28.13 4.41 -23.37
CA ALA A 181 28.83 3.13 -23.53
C ALA A 181 28.85 2.73 -25.01
N LYS A 182 29.99 2.21 -25.49
CA LYS A 182 30.18 1.76 -26.86
C LYS A 182 29.92 0.24 -26.95
N ILE A 183 28.72 -0.13 -27.41
CA ILE A 183 28.29 -1.53 -27.43
C ILE A 183 27.95 -1.98 -28.85
N ASP A 184 26.67 -1.88 -29.25
CA ASP A 184 26.23 -2.39 -30.58
C ASP A 184 24.96 -1.66 -31.03
N MET A 185 25.10 -0.80 -32.02
CA MET A 185 23.99 -0.03 -32.60
C MET A 185 23.01 -0.86 -33.43
N ALA A 186 23.35 -2.11 -33.76
CA ALA A 186 22.48 -3.02 -34.49
C ALA A 186 21.73 -4.02 -33.58
N ASN A 187 21.98 -4.00 -32.27
CA ASN A 187 21.40 -4.94 -31.34
C ASN A 187 19.86 -4.86 -31.33
N PRO A 188 19.12 -5.97 -31.38
CA PRO A 188 17.65 -5.97 -31.26
C PRO A 188 17.16 -5.36 -29.94
N ASN A 189 17.90 -5.54 -28.84
CA ASN A 189 17.64 -4.87 -27.58
C ASN A 189 18.14 -3.42 -27.65
N MET A 190 17.22 -2.47 -27.73
CA MET A 190 17.54 -1.04 -27.86
C MET A 190 18.33 -0.47 -26.67
N HIS A 191 18.33 -1.13 -25.49
CA HIS A 191 19.15 -0.74 -24.34
C HIS A 191 20.64 -0.98 -24.59
N PHE A 192 21.02 -1.85 -25.54
CA PHE A 192 22.40 -2.10 -25.96
C PHE A 192 22.92 -1.13 -27.02
N ARG A 193 22.04 -0.27 -27.57
CA ARG A 193 22.42 0.67 -28.63
C ARG A 193 23.08 1.91 -28.05
N ASP A 194 24.33 1.77 -27.66
CA ASP A 194 25.19 2.78 -27.05
C ASP A 194 24.44 3.66 -26.02
N PRO A 195 24.04 3.07 -24.87
CA PRO A 195 23.25 3.77 -23.86
C PRO A 195 24.03 4.93 -23.24
N ILE A 196 23.30 5.97 -22.83
CA ILE A 196 23.85 7.06 -22.02
C ILE A 196 24.13 6.49 -20.62
N ILE A 197 25.35 6.70 -20.11
CA ILE A 197 25.77 6.24 -18.78
C ILE A 197 26.07 7.39 -17.82
N TYR A 198 26.36 8.61 -18.32
CA TYR A 198 26.50 9.84 -17.54
C TYR A 198 25.87 11.04 -18.24
N ARG A 199 25.31 11.94 -17.46
CA ARG A 199 24.75 13.22 -17.91
C ARG A 199 25.14 14.36 -16.95
N VAL A 200 25.08 15.61 -17.43
CA VAL A 200 25.25 16.80 -16.59
C VAL A 200 23.92 17.22 -15.98
N VAL A 201 23.90 17.47 -14.67
CA VAL A 201 22.78 18.06 -13.93
C VAL A 201 23.34 19.11 -12.98
N LYS A 202 22.93 20.36 -13.12
CA LYS A 202 23.45 21.48 -12.32
C LYS A 202 22.69 21.71 -11.00
N HIS A 203 21.78 20.82 -10.63
CA HIS A 203 21.05 20.88 -9.38
C HIS A 203 21.89 20.31 -8.23
N PRO A 204 21.95 20.98 -7.06
CA PRO A 204 22.63 20.42 -5.88
C PRO A 204 22.00 19.09 -5.44
N HIS A 205 22.84 18.12 -5.15
CA HIS A 205 22.40 16.82 -4.64
C HIS A 205 22.11 16.89 -3.14
N HIS A 206 21.07 16.24 -2.65
CA HIS A 206 20.63 16.32 -1.24
C HIS A 206 21.68 15.86 -0.23
N ARG A 207 22.60 14.95 -0.61
CA ARG A 207 23.68 14.45 0.26
C ARG A 207 25.08 14.99 -0.13
N THR A 208 25.40 15.03 -1.41
CA THR A 208 26.75 15.41 -1.87
C THR A 208 26.86 16.90 -2.24
N GLY A 209 25.77 17.65 -2.15
CA GLY A 209 25.75 19.08 -2.44
C GLY A 209 26.16 19.38 -3.88
N THR A 210 27.18 20.23 -4.04
CA THR A 210 27.69 20.66 -5.35
C THR A 210 28.96 19.93 -5.79
N THR A 211 29.33 18.84 -5.12
CA THR A 211 30.55 18.06 -5.42
C THR A 211 30.49 17.46 -6.83
N TRP A 212 29.34 16.94 -7.20
CA TRP A 212 29.10 16.36 -8.50
C TRP A 212 28.22 17.24 -9.37
N LYS A 213 28.48 17.22 -10.67
CA LYS A 213 27.67 17.83 -11.72
C LYS A 213 27.43 16.87 -12.87
N ALA A 214 28.28 15.85 -13.02
CA ALA A 214 28.04 14.70 -13.86
C ALA A 214 27.50 13.54 -13.01
N TYR A 215 26.33 13.05 -13.36
CA TYR A 215 25.62 12.01 -12.61
C TYR A 215 25.44 10.74 -13.44
N PRO A 216 25.65 9.56 -12.83
CA PRO A 216 25.43 8.29 -13.52
C PRO A 216 23.95 8.07 -13.83
N MET A 217 23.68 7.38 -14.92
CA MET A 217 22.34 6.89 -15.22
C MET A 217 22.03 5.62 -14.41
N TYR A 218 20.75 5.37 -14.15
CA TYR A 218 20.27 4.22 -13.39
C TYR A 218 20.87 2.90 -13.87
N ASP A 219 20.78 2.60 -15.17
CA ASP A 219 21.28 1.33 -15.73
C ASP A 219 22.79 1.12 -15.52
N PHE A 220 23.55 2.18 -15.41
CA PHE A 220 24.98 2.12 -15.13
C PHE A 220 25.26 1.94 -13.64
N ALA A 221 24.54 2.64 -12.77
CA ALA A 221 24.81 2.64 -11.33
C ALA A 221 24.27 1.39 -10.63
N HIS A 222 23.10 0.91 -11.02
CA HIS A 222 22.31 -0.07 -10.28
C HIS A 222 23.03 -1.41 -10.06
N GLY A 223 23.50 -2.06 -11.14
CA GLY A 223 24.21 -3.35 -11.04
C GLY A 223 25.53 -3.26 -10.28
N GLN A 224 26.25 -2.15 -10.43
CA GLN A 224 27.50 -1.92 -9.73
C GLN A 224 27.28 -1.70 -8.22
N SER A 225 26.25 -0.95 -7.84
CA SER A 225 25.85 -0.79 -6.44
C SER A 225 25.49 -2.14 -5.81
N ASP A 226 24.73 -2.97 -6.51
CA ASP A 226 24.45 -4.35 -6.08
C ASP A 226 25.74 -5.15 -5.84
N PHE A 227 26.70 -5.02 -6.74
CA PHE A 227 27.99 -5.70 -6.62
C PHE A 227 28.80 -5.19 -5.41
N PHE A 228 28.91 -3.87 -5.21
CA PHE A 228 29.66 -3.27 -4.10
C PHE A 228 29.06 -3.63 -2.74
N GLU A 229 27.74 -3.75 -2.65
CA GLU A 229 27.04 -4.11 -1.41
C GLU A 229 27.03 -5.63 -1.13
N GLY A 230 27.44 -6.46 -2.08
CA GLY A 230 27.42 -7.91 -1.95
C GLY A 230 26.02 -8.52 -2.11
N VAL A 231 25.12 -7.84 -2.82
CA VAL A 231 23.80 -8.39 -3.16
C VAL A 231 23.98 -9.68 -3.96
N THR A 232 23.22 -10.71 -3.61
CA THR A 232 23.25 -12.01 -4.30
C THR A 232 22.07 -12.17 -5.25
N HIS A 233 20.88 -11.77 -4.80
CA HIS A 233 19.63 -11.86 -5.55
C HIS A 233 19.03 -10.46 -5.67
N SER A 234 19.12 -9.92 -6.88
CA SER A 234 18.62 -8.60 -7.26
C SER A 234 17.21 -8.75 -7.82
N LEU A 235 16.19 -8.47 -7.01
CA LEU A 235 14.79 -8.65 -7.39
C LEU A 235 14.21 -7.32 -7.91
N CYS A 236 13.47 -7.37 -9.02
CA CYS A 236 12.84 -6.19 -9.62
C CYS A 236 11.59 -6.55 -10.43
N THR A 237 10.87 -5.56 -10.93
CA THR A 237 9.66 -5.79 -11.71
C THR A 237 9.95 -6.15 -13.17
N LEU A 238 8.97 -6.79 -13.86
CA LEU A 238 9.10 -7.28 -15.24
C LEU A 238 9.51 -6.20 -16.26
N GLU A 239 9.31 -4.94 -15.97
CA GLU A 239 9.75 -3.84 -16.83
C GLU A 239 11.27 -3.80 -17.02
N PHE A 240 12.04 -4.39 -16.10
CA PHE A 240 13.50 -4.47 -16.13
C PHE A 240 14.05 -5.71 -16.87
N VAL A 241 13.21 -6.58 -17.40
CA VAL A 241 13.66 -7.77 -18.18
C VAL A 241 14.59 -7.37 -19.33
N VAL A 242 14.24 -6.29 -20.06
CA VAL A 242 15.04 -5.79 -21.18
C VAL A 242 16.31 -5.06 -20.73
N HIS A 243 16.40 -4.65 -19.46
CA HIS A 243 17.59 -4.03 -18.86
C HIS A 243 18.59 -5.06 -18.33
N ARG A 244 18.14 -6.27 -17.95
CA ARG A 244 19.01 -7.30 -17.35
C ARG A 244 20.26 -7.61 -18.16
N PRO A 245 20.22 -7.75 -19.51
CA PRO A 245 21.47 -8.00 -20.26
C PRO A 245 22.48 -6.86 -20.11
N LEU A 246 22.03 -5.61 -19.99
CA LEU A 246 22.90 -4.46 -19.76
C LEU A 246 23.47 -4.46 -18.33
N TYR A 247 22.66 -4.80 -17.34
CA TYR A 247 23.07 -5.05 -15.96
C TYR A 247 24.21 -6.07 -15.89
N ASP A 248 24.04 -7.22 -16.53
CA ASP A 248 25.05 -8.28 -16.59
C ASP A 248 26.34 -7.80 -17.28
N LEU A 249 26.23 -7.09 -18.39
CA LEU A 249 27.37 -6.58 -19.15
C LEU A 249 28.23 -5.61 -18.31
N PHE A 250 27.62 -4.66 -17.60
CA PHE A 250 28.38 -3.73 -16.77
C PHE A 250 29.08 -4.44 -15.60
N ILE A 251 28.48 -5.46 -15.01
CA ILE A 251 29.15 -6.27 -13.97
C ILE A 251 30.33 -7.04 -14.59
N ASP A 252 30.17 -7.64 -15.78
CA ASP A 252 31.24 -8.34 -16.46
C ASP A 252 32.41 -7.40 -16.78
N TRP A 253 32.13 -6.21 -17.31
CA TRP A 253 33.15 -5.20 -17.56
C TRP A 253 33.81 -4.69 -16.27
N LEU A 254 33.04 -4.56 -15.17
CA LEU A 254 33.60 -4.14 -13.88
C LEU A 254 34.63 -5.17 -13.39
N LYS A 255 34.35 -6.46 -13.53
CA LYS A 255 35.20 -7.56 -13.06
C LYS A 255 36.35 -7.88 -14.01
N GLU A 256 36.29 -7.48 -15.29
CA GLU A 256 37.28 -7.83 -16.30
C GLU A 256 38.69 -7.39 -15.91
N GLY A 257 39.65 -8.32 -15.92
CA GLY A 257 41.04 -8.06 -15.62
C GLY A 257 41.34 -7.70 -14.16
N LYS A 258 40.39 -7.88 -13.25
CA LYS A 258 40.56 -7.55 -11.83
C LYS A 258 40.30 -8.78 -10.94
N ASP A 259 41.10 -8.91 -9.88
CA ASP A 259 40.89 -9.88 -8.81
C ASP A 259 39.84 -9.31 -7.85
N LEU A 260 38.59 -9.33 -8.27
CA LEU A 260 37.45 -8.95 -7.46
C LEU A 260 36.82 -10.21 -6.86
N ASN A 261 36.05 -10.04 -5.78
CA ASN A 261 35.37 -11.16 -5.11
C ASN A 261 34.49 -11.95 -6.11
N ASP A 262 34.21 -13.23 -5.79
CA ASP A 262 33.42 -14.12 -6.63
C ASP A 262 31.93 -13.78 -6.66
N ASN A 263 31.49 -12.80 -5.86
CA ASN A 263 30.12 -12.37 -5.82
C ASN A 263 29.68 -11.89 -7.20
N ARG A 264 28.56 -12.44 -7.68
CA ARG A 264 27.90 -11.99 -8.91
C ARG A 264 26.40 -11.88 -8.62
N PRO A 265 25.90 -10.67 -8.39
CA PRO A 265 24.49 -10.47 -8.21
C PRO A 265 23.72 -10.94 -9.46
N ARG A 266 22.58 -11.58 -9.23
CA ARG A 266 21.70 -12.06 -10.29
C ARG A 266 20.38 -11.32 -10.25
N GLN A 267 20.04 -10.63 -11.33
CA GLN A 267 18.75 -9.97 -11.48
C GLN A 267 17.66 -11.01 -11.83
N THR A 268 16.54 -10.94 -11.13
CA THR A 268 15.35 -11.78 -11.37
C THR A 268 14.11 -10.90 -11.29
N GLU A 269 13.24 -11.01 -12.29
CA GLU A 269 12.09 -10.12 -12.44
C GLU A 269 10.79 -10.85 -12.10
N PHE A 270 9.87 -10.09 -11.47
CA PHE A 270 8.52 -10.53 -11.10
C PHE A 270 7.46 -9.53 -11.55
N ASN A 271 6.21 -9.99 -11.60
CA ASN A 271 5.09 -9.16 -12.02
C ASN A 271 4.81 -8.02 -11.03
N LYS A 272 4.60 -6.81 -11.57
CA LYS A 272 4.12 -5.68 -10.76
C LYS A 272 2.69 -5.91 -10.30
N LEU A 273 2.31 -5.24 -9.22
CA LEU A 273 0.92 -5.24 -8.76
C LEU A 273 0.10 -4.27 -9.63
N ASN A 274 -0.91 -4.81 -10.30
CA ASN A 274 -2.00 -4.01 -10.86
C ASN A 274 -3.27 -4.36 -10.07
N LEU A 275 -4.00 -3.36 -9.63
CA LEU A 275 -5.17 -3.49 -8.77
C LEU A 275 -6.36 -2.75 -9.39
N SER A 276 -7.52 -3.40 -9.44
CA SER A 276 -8.74 -2.78 -9.96
C SER A 276 -9.14 -1.56 -9.13
N TYR A 277 -9.83 -0.61 -9.74
CA TYR A 277 -10.25 0.66 -9.11
C TYR A 277 -9.10 1.44 -8.45
N THR A 278 -7.85 1.25 -8.94
CA THR A 278 -6.67 1.83 -8.32
C THR A 278 -5.71 2.40 -9.35
N LEU A 279 -5.19 3.58 -9.08
CA LEU A 279 -4.18 4.25 -9.89
C LEU A 279 -2.91 4.42 -9.08
N MET A 280 -1.80 3.84 -9.54
CA MET A 280 -0.52 3.82 -8.81
C MET A 280 0.57 4.66 -9.48
N SER A 281 0.26 5.32 -10.61
CA SER A 281 1.21 6.20 -11.27
C SER A 281 1.54 7.40 -10.37
N LYS A 282 2.80 7.54 -9.99
CA LYS A 282 3.31 8.60 -9.13
C LYS A 282 2.92 10.00 -9.61
N ARG A 283 3.05 10.27 -10.91
CA ARG A 283 2.66 11.55 -11.51
C ARG A 283 1.17 11.84 -11.25
N ASN A 284 0.32 10.84 -11.40
CA ASN A 284 -1.12 10.99 -11.20
C ASN A 284 -1.46 11.16 -9.71
N LEU A 285 -0.80 10.41 -8.81
CA LEU A 285 -0.99 10.57 -7.36
C LEU A 285 -0.57 11.96 -6.90
N LEU A 286 0.55 12.48 -7.40
CA LEU A 286 0.98 13.85 -7.13
C LEU A 286 -0.04 14.89 -7.62
N THR A 287 -0.66 14.67 -8.78
CA THR A 287 -1.73 15.55 -9.28
C THR A 287 -2.93 15.55 -8.34
N LEU A 288 -3.37 14.38 -7.83
CA LEU A 288 -4.48 14.30 -6.87
C LEU A 288 -4.22 15.15 -5.61
N VAL A 289 -3.00 15.09 -5.09
CA VAL A 289 -2.60 15.85 -3.89
C VAL A 289 -2.50 17.35 -4.19
N LYS A 290 -1.80 17.74 -5.26
CA LYS A 290 -1.58 19.14 -5.62
C LYS A 290 -2.88 19.88 -5.96
N GLU A 291 -3.79 19.21 -6.62
CA GLU A 291 -5.09 19.78 -7.02
C GLU A 291 -6.18 19.67 -5.95
N GLY A 292 -5.83 19.16 -4.75
CA GLY A 292 -6.76 19.06 -3.63
C GLY A 292 -7.93 18.09 -3.84
N LEU A 293 -7.80 17.11 -4.74
CA LEU A 293 -8.81 16.06 -4.96
C LEU A 293 -8.80 15.04 -3.81
N VAL A 294 -7.72 14.98 -3.07
CA VAL A 294 -7.52 14.23 -1.83
C VAL A 294 -6.82 15.11 -0.79
N ASN A 295 -6.91 14.74 0.50
CA ASN A 295 -6.41 15.53 1.63
C ASN A 295 -4.93 15.27 1.95
N GLY A 296 -4.12 14.93 0.95
CA GLY A 296 -2.69 14.64 1.12
C GLY A 296 -2.33 13.22 0.78
N TRP A 297 -1.05 12.88 0.99
CA TRP A 297 -0.51 11.57 0.64
C TRP A 297 -1.06 10.43 1.52
N ASP A 298 -1.46 10.73 2.74
CA ASP A 298 -2.05 9.78 3.69
C ASP A 298 -3.59 9.78 3.69
N ASP A 299 -4.21 10.39 2.68
CA ASP A 299 -5.67 10.30 2.52
C ASP A 299 -6.09 8.82 2.42
N PRO A 300 -7.07 8.36 3.22
CA PRO A 300 -7.52 6.96 3.23
C PRO A 300 -8.05 6.42 1.90
N ARG A 301 -8.22 7.26 0.89
CA ARG A 301 -8.60 6.87 -0.49
C ARG A 301 -7.39 6.65 -1.40
N MET A 302 -6.20 7.05 -0.95
CA MET A 302 -4.96 6.88 -1.70
C MET A 302 -4.43 5.44 -1.55
N PRO A 303 -3.80 4.88 -2.61
CA PRO A 303 -3.19 3.56 -2.56
C PRO A 303 -1.79 3.56 -1.92
N THR A 304 -1.41 4.63 -1.24
CA THR A 304 -0.16 4.75 -0.49
C THR A 304 -0.21 3.91 0.78
N ILE A 305 0.94 3.43 1.22
CA ILE A 305 1.04 2.63 2.46
C ILE A 305 0.57 3.47 3.65
N CYS A 306 0.99 4.74 3.76
CA CYS A 306 0.51 5.64 4.80
C CYS A 306 -1.00 5.92 4.70
N GLY A 307 -1.59 5.95 3.50
CA GLY A 307 -3.03 6.06 3.29
C GLY A 307 -3.79 4.83 3.81
N PHE A 308 -3.31 3.63 3.50
CA PHE A 308 -3.89 2.39 4.02
C PHE A 308 -3.76 2.28 5.54
N ARG A 309 -2.60 2.64 6.10
CA ARG A 309 -2.40 2.72 7.56
C ARG A 309 -3.42 3.65 8.21
N ARG A 310 -3.61 4.86 7.69
CA ARG A 310 -4.60 5.81 8.20
C ARG A 310 -6.05 5.32 8.01
N ARG A 311 -6.31 4.55 6.96
CA ARG A 311 -7.62 3.92 6.74
C ARG A 311 -7.91 2.78 7.72
N GLY A 312 -6.90 2.24 8.40
CA GLY A 312 -7.03 1.15 9.34
C GLY A 312 -6.77 -0.24 8.75
N TYR A 313 -6.01 -0.34 7.67
CA TYR A 313 -5.46 -1.60 7.20
C TYR A 313 -4.32 -2.01 8.13
N SER A 314 -4.20 -3.31 8.41
CA SER A 314 -3.07 -3.86 9.17
C SER A 314 -1.97 -4.32 8.24
N PRO A 315 -0.70 -4.33 8.69
CA PRO A 315 0.39 -4.94 7.93
C PRO A 315 0.09 -6.39 7.53
N GLU A 316 -0.44 -7.18 8.46
CA GLU A 316 -0.78 -8.58 8.25
C GLU A 316 -1.86 -8.78 7.18
N SER A 317 -2.82 -7.86 7.08
CA SER A 317 -3.83 -7.90 6.02
C SER A 317 -3.22 -7.69 4.64
N ILE A 318 -2.20 -6.83 4.53
CA ILE A 318 -1.46 -6.60 3.30
C ILE A 318 -0.60 -7.82 2.96
N HIS A 319 0.08 -8.42 3.95
CA HIS A 319 0.83 -9.67 3.76
C HIS A 319 -0.06 -10.80 3.27
N LYS A 320 -1.23 -11.01 3.92
CA LYS A 320 -2.23 -12.02 3.49
C LYS A 320 -2.69 -11.81 2.05
N PHE A 321 -2.90 -10.56 1.64
CA PHE A 321 -3.28 -10.23 0.27
C PHE A 321 -2.16 -10.56 -0.72
N ILE A 322 -0.92 -10.12 -0.44
CA ILE A 322 0.25 -10.36 -1.29
C ILE A 322 0.51 -11.87 -1.41
N ASP A 323 0.36 -12.61 -0.34
CA ASP A 323 0.47 -14.06 -0.32
C ASP A 323 -0.57 -14.76 -1.20
N LYS A 324 -1.81 -14.25 -1.23
CA LYS A 324 -2.90 -14.80 -2.07
C LYS A 324 -2.66 -14.55 -3.55
N ILE A 325 -2.14 -13.37 -3.93
CA ILE A 325 -1.87 -13.05 -5.34
C ILE A 325 -0.56 -13.66 -5.86
N GLY A 326 0.42 -13.85 -4.97
CA GLY A 326 1.72 -14.45 -5.27
C GLY A 326 2.58 -13.66 -6.26
N TYR A 327 3.63 -14.32 -6.76
CA TYR A 327 4.60 -13.79 -7.70
C TYR A 327 4.62 -14.62 -8.98
N THR A 328 4.55 -13.98 -10.14
CA THR A 328 4.47 -14.62 -11.45
C THR A 328 5.39 -13.91 -12.45
N THR A 329 5.56 -14.51 -13.63
CA THR A 329 6.34 -13.96 -14.75
C THR A 329 5.46 -13.25 -15.78
N TYR A 330 4.21 -12.95 -15.44
CA TYR A 330 3.28 -12.21 -16.29
C TYR A 330 2.43 -11.26 -15.43
N ASP A 331 2.05 -10.13 -16.01
CA ASP A 331 1.18 -9.14 -15.36
C ASP A 331 -0.28 -9.59 -15.39
N ALA A 332 -0.98 -9.34 -14.28
CA ALA A 332 -2.42 -9.57 -14.15
C ALA A 332 -3.06 -8.41 -13.39
N LEU A 333 -4.33 -8.13 -13.69
CA LEU A 333 -5.15 -7.21 -12.90
C LEU A 333 -5.77 -8.00 -11.74
N ASN A 334 -5.46 -7.62 -10.51
CA ASN A 334 -6.02 -8.20 -9.30
C ASN A 334 -7.26 -7.42 -8.87
N ASP A 335 -8.29 -8.12 -8.40
CA ASP A 335 -9.49 -7.46 -7.89
C ASP A 335 -9.23 -6.87 -6.50
N ILE A 336 -9.56 -5.58 -6.31
CA ILE A 336 -9.48 -4.90 -5.01
C ILE A 336 -10.35 -5.59 -3.94
N ALA A 337 -11.42 -6.28 -4.34
CA ALA A 337 -12.25 -7.03 -3.42
C ALA A 337 -11.49 -8.14 -2.69
N LEU A 338 -10.42 -8.71 -3.30
CA LEU A 338 -9.53 -9.67 -2.64
C LEU A 338 -8.71 -9.01 -1.53
N LEU A 339 -8.21 -7.79 -1.75
CA LEU A 339 -7.55 -7.00 -0.72
C LEU A 339 -8.51 -6.68 0.43
N GLU A 340 -9.71 -6.19 0.12
CA GLU A 340 -10.75 -5.87 1.10
C GLU A 340 -11.17 -7.12 1.90
N SER A 341 -11.23 -8.30 1.27
CA SER A 341 -11.49 -9.58 1.95
C SER A 341 -10.36 -9.95 2.90
N SER A 342 -9.11 -9.77 2.49
CA SER A 342 -7.94 -10.04 3.35
C SER A 342 -7.91 -9.13 4.59
N VAL A 343 -8.35 -7.87 4.43
CA VAL A 343 -8.51 -6.94 5.55
C VAL A 343 -9.62 -7.38 6.51
N ARG A 344 -10.78 -7.82 6.00
CA ARG A 344 -11.87 -8.34 6.85
C ARG A 344 -11.44 -9.58 7.63
N ASP A 345 -10.79 -10.52 6.95
CA ASP A 345 -10.29 -11.75 7.56
C ASP A 345 -9.31 -11.48 8.71
N ASP A 346 -8.46 -10.47 8.53
CA ASP A 346 -7.50 -10.09 9.56
C ASP A 346 -8.18 -9.35 10.72
N LEU A 347 -8.97 -8.33 10.41
CA LEU A 347 -9.64 -7.51 11.42
C LEU A 347 -10.69 -8.29 12.22
N ASN A 348 -11.23 -9.37 11.69
CA ASN A 348 -12.15 -10.21 12.44
C ASN A 348 -11.52 -10.79 13.71
N SER A 349 -10.26 -11.15 13.66
CA SER A 349 -9.55 -11.72 14.81
C SER A 349 -8.97 -10.66 15.78
N ARG A 350 -8.75 -9.42 15.32
CA ARG A 350 -8.04 -8.42 16.14
C ARG A 350 -8.84 -7.17 16.52
N ALA A 351 -9.90 -6.84 15.77
CA ALA A 351 -10.63 -5.60 16.01
C ALA A 351 -11.49 -5.68 17.27
N THR A 352 -11.42 -4.66 18.12
CA THR A 352 -12.28 -4.53 19.28
C THR A 352 -13.71 -4.20 18.86
N ARG A 353 -14.71 -4.97 19.36
CA ARG A 353 -16.13 -4.75 19.08
C ARG A 353 -16.64 -3.62 19.95
N VAL A 354 -17.22 -2.62 19.33
CA VAL A 354 -17.84 -1.49 20.00
C VAL A 354 -19.21 -1.20 19.42
N SER A 355 -20.11 -0.67 20.25
CA SER A 355 -21.41 -0.18 19.79
C SER A 355 -21.28 1.25 19.32
N ALA A 356 -21.72 1.49 18.08
CA ALA A 356 -21.80 2.83 17.48
C ALA A 356 -23.06 2.92 16.63
N VAL A 357 -23.69 4.08 16.61
CA VAL A 357 -24.87 4.39 15.83
C VAL A 357 -24.54 5.56 14.90
N ILE A 358 -24.56 5.30 13.60
CA ILE A 358 -24.12 6.29 12.58
C ILE A 358 -25.29 7.03 11.91
N ASN A 359 -26.50 6.45 11.93
CA ASN A 359 -27.73 7.09 11.48
C ASN A 359 -28.80 6.98 12.58
N PRO A 360 -28.77 7.84 13.59
CA PRO A 360 -29.50 7.63 14.83
C PRO A 360 -30.99 7.92 14.72
N VAL A 361 -31.77 7.10 15.43
CA VAL A 361 -33.14 7.39 15.85
C VAL A 361 -33.27 7.01 17.34
N LYS A 362 -34.07 7.76 18.08
CA LYS A 362 -34.25 7.53 19.52
C LYS A 362 -35.15 6.30 19.73
N LEU A 363 -34.71 5.39 20.61
CA LEU A 363 -35.49 4.24 21.11
C LEU A 363 -35.80 4.46 22.58
N ILE A 364 -37.08 4.44 22.95
CA ILE A 364 -37.53 4.66 24.34
C ILE A 364 -38.14 3.37 24.86
N ILE A 365 -37.57 2.87 25.97
CA ILE A 365 -38.08 1.69 26.66
C ILE A 365 -39.08 2.15 27.73
N THR A 366 -40.36 2.06 27.40
CA THR A 366 -41.45 2.74 28.16
C THR A 366 -41.64 2.20 29.59
N ASN A 367 -41.39 0.90 29.80
CA ASN A 367 -41.49 0.23 31.09
C ASN A 367 -40.17 0.13 31.87
N TYR A 368 -39.08 0.78 31.38
CA TYR A 368 -37.83 0.90 32.12
C TYR A 368 -37.85 2.15 33.03
N LEU A 369 -37.41 2.00 34.27
CA LEU A 369 -37.50 3.08 35.26
C LEU A 369 -36.67 4.29 34.85
N GLU A 370 -37.25 5.47 34.93
CA GLU A 370 -36.57 6.73 34.62
C GLU A 370 -35.41 6.96 35.60
N GLY A 371 -34.24 7.34 35.06
CA GLY A 371 -33.01 7.53 35.85
C GLY A 371 -32.26 6.24 36.22
N GLN A 372 -32.83 5.08 35.98
CA GLN A 372 -32.13 3.82 36.19
C GLN A 372 -31.05 3.61 35.12
N VAL A 373 -29.86 3.21 35.57
CA VAL A 373 -28.72 2.86 34.70
C VAL A 373 -28.16 1.51 35.16
N GLU A 374 -27.93 0.63 34.22
CA GLU A 374 -27.28 -0.67 34.47
C GLU A 374 -25.99 -0.78 33.67
N GLU A 375 -24.96 -1.32 34.29
CA GLU A 375 -23.72 -1.71 33.59
C GLU A 375 -23.85 -3.14 33.09
N LEU A 376 -23.66 -3.32 31.77
CA LEU A 376 -23.75 -4.62 31.11
C LEU A 376 -22.39 -4.96 30.51
N GLU A 377 -22.01 -6.24 30.60
CA GLU A 377 -20.76 -6.70 30.05
C GLU A 377 -20.84 -6.90 28.53
N ALA A 378 -19.84 -6.37 27.80
CA ALA A 378 -19.67 -6.53 26.36
C ALA A 378 -18.30 -7.14 26.07
N ILE A 379 -18.27 -8.24 25.31
CA ILE A 379 -17.03 -8.94 24.93
C ILE A 379 -16.29 -8.10 23.89
N ASN A 380 -14.99 -7.84 24.11
CA ASN A 380 -14.14 -7.08 23.22
C ASN A 380 -13.94 -7.76 21.86
N ASN A 381 -13.69 -9.05 21.86
CA ASN A 381 -13.60 -9.83 20.63
C ASN A 381 -13.99 -11.30 20.88
N PRO A 382 -15.07 -11.81 20.26
CA PRO A 382 -15.49 -13.20 20.45
C PRO A 382 -14.56 -14.24 19.82
N GLU A 383 -13.66 -13.82 18.89
CA GLU A 383 -12.65 -14.69 18.27
C GLU A 383 -11.34 -14.74 19.07
N ASP A 384 -11.19 -13.84 20.05
CA ASP A 384 -10.02 -13.77 20.92
C ASP A 384 -10.44 -13.69 22.39
N PRO A 385 -10.45 -14.82 23.11
CA PRO A 385 -10.80 -14.87 24.53
C PRO A 385 -9.91 -14.00 25.44
N GLU A 386 -8.66 -13.76 25.04
CA GLU A 386 -7.70 -12.93 25.79
C GLU A 386 -7.98 -11.42 25.65
N ALA A 387 -8.79 -11.02 24.68
CA ALA A 387 -9.16 -9.61 24.50
C ALA A 387 -10.03 -9.07 25.66
N GLY A 388 -10.64 -9.93 26.47
CA GLY A 388 -11.43 -9.54 27.63
C GLY A 388 -12.77 -8.92 27.26
N SER A 389 -13.28 -8.08 28.19
CA SER A 389 -14.58 -7.42 28.08
C SER A 389 -14.52 -5.99 28.63
N HIS A 390 -15.55 -5.21 28.36
CA HIS A 390 -15.76 -3.88 28.92
C HIS A 390 -17.22 -3.70 29.34
N LEU A 391 -17.51 -2.64 30.10
CA LEU A 391 -18.86 -2.32 30.56
C LEU A 391 -19.50 -1.26 29.65
N ILE A 392 -20.79 -1.47 29.35
CA ILE A 392 -21.63 -0.54 28.62
C ILE A 392 -22.84 -0.17 29.48
N GLU A 393 -23.20 1.12 29.49
CA GLU A 393 -24.35 1.60 30.29
C GLU A 393 -25.65 1.44 29.47
N PHE A 394 -26.65 0.80 30.11
CA PHE A 394 -28.02 0.65 29.59
C PHE A 394 -28.96 1.55 30.36
N SER A 395 -29.82 2.28 29.64
CA SER A 395 -30.78 3.23 30.21
C SER A 395 -32.12 3.17 29.46
N ARG A 396 -33.10 3.97 29.95
CA ARG A 396 -34.43 4.05 29.32
C ARG A 396 -34.39 4.58 27.89
N GLU A 397 -33.53 5.55 27.59
CA GLU A 397 -33.39 6.17 26.29
C GLU A 397 -32.10 5.70 25.61
N LEU A 398 -32.22 5.19 24.39
CA LEU A 398 -31.15 4.65 23.58
C LEU A 398 -31.15 5.28 22.19
N TRP A 399 -29.97 5.34 21.55
CA TRP A 399 -29.85 5.53 20.11
C TRP A 399 -29.77 4.16 19.42
N MET A 400 -30.50 4.00 18.33
CA MET A 400 -30.42 2.85 17.41
C MET A 400 -30.30 3.31 15.98
N GLU A 401 -29.88 2.40 15.08
CA GLU A 401 -29.87 2.73 13.65
C GLU A 401 -31.28 2.92 13.10
N ARG A 402 -31.48 4.00 12.36
CA ARG A 402 -32.76 4.31 11.72
C ARG A 402 -33.24 3.20 10.79
N GLU A 403 -32.32 2.54 10.09
CA GLU A 403 -32.59 1.42 9.19
C GLU A 403 -33.02 0.13 9.92
N ASP A 404 -32.85 0.09 11.22
CA ASP A 404 -33.28 -1.05 12.04
C ASP A 404 -34.75 -0.95 12.46
N PHE A 405 -35.44 0.12 12.12
CA PHE A 405 -36.89 0.26 12.33
C PHE A 405 -37.64 0.50 11.02
N MET A 406 -38.77 -0.19 10.88
CA MET A 406 -39.74 0.02 9.79
C MET A 406 -41.17 -0.19 10.33
N GLU A 407 -42.03 0.81 10.13
CA GLU A 407 -43.41 0.74 10.61
C GLU A 407 -44.21 -0.33 9.85
N ASP A 408 -44.17 -0.26 8.52
CA ASP A 408 -44.80 -1.23 7.61
C ASP A 408 -43.72 -2.11 6.98
N ALA A 409 -43.37 -3.21 7.63
CA ALA A 409 -42.26 -4.05 7.23
C ALA A 409 -42.69 -5.28 6.39
N PRO A 410 -41.90 -5.67 5.36
CA PRO A 410 -42.16 -6.90 4.61
C PRO A 410 -41.90 -8.14 5.47
N LYS A 411 -42.54 -9.30 5.11
CA LYS A 411 -42.50 -10.56 5.89
C LYS A 411 -41.08 -11.07 6.23
N LYS A 412 -40.07 -10.72 5.48
CA LYS A 412 -38.65 -11.13 5.70
C LYS A 412 -37.78 -10.04 6.38
N TYR A 413 -38.40 -9.03 6.98
CA TYR A 413 -37.71 -8.01 7.74
C TYR A 413 -37.49 -8.50 9.18
N PHE A 414 -36.27 -8.86 9.54
CA PHE A 414 -35.91 -9.41 10.86
C PHE A 414 -35.28 -8.34 11.77
N ARG A 415 -35.87 -7.15 11.80
CA ARG A 415 -35.49 -6.03 12.62
C ARG A 415 -36.72 -5.52 13.39
N MET A 416 -36.69 -4.32 13.91
CA MET A 416 -37.78 -3.78 14.73
C MET A 416 -38.94 -3.26 13.88
N THR A 417 -40.14 -3.73 14.19
CA THR A 417 -41.43 -3.25 13.64
C THR A 417 -42.50 -3.38 14.72
N PRO A 418 -43.60 -2.60 14.71
CA PRO A 418 -44.66 -2.70 15.73
C PRO A 418 -45.15 -4.13 15.95
N GLY A 419 -45.21 -4.53 17.20
CA GLY A 419 -45.63 -5.86 17.61
C GLY A 419 -44.56 -6.96 17.57
N GLN A 420 -43.38 -6.70 16.98
CA GLN A 420 -42.27 -7.67 16.87
C GLN A 420 -41.28 -7.56 18.04
N GLU A 421 -40.76 -8.71 18.45
CA GLU A 421 -39.67 -8.80 19.42
C GLU A 421 -38.30 -8.86 18.73
N VAL A 422 -37.33 -8.13 19.28
CA VAL A 422 -35.92 -8.19 18.90
C VAL A 422 -35.06 -8.20 20.16
N ARG A 423 -33.82 -8.70 20.05
CA ARG A 423 -32.83 -8.61 21.12
C ARG A 423 -32.00 -7.33 20.96
N LEU A 424 -31.92 -6.53 21.98
CA LEU A 424 -30.87 -5.54 22.14
C LEU A 424 -29.60 -6.27 22.58
N LYS A 425 -28.53 -6.15 21.80
CA LYS A 425 -27.29 -6.92 22.02
C LYS A 425 -26.72 -6.65 23.40
N ASN A 426 -26.27 -7.69 24.10
CA ASN A 426 -25.80 -7.68 25.49
C ASN A 426 -26.84 -7.24 26.54
N ALA A 427 -28.09 -6.97 26.14
CA ALA A 427 -29.15 -6.49 27.03
C ALA A 427 -30.38 -7.42 27.00
N TYR A 428 -31.52 -6.87 26.72
CA TYR A 428 -32.84 -7.51 26.84
C TYR A 428 -33.50 -7.81 25.50
N ILE A 429 -34.49 -8.67 25.51
CA ILE A 429 -35.47 -8.74 24.42
C ILE A 429 -36.47 -7.61 24.66
N VAL A 430 -36.79 -6.88 23.62
CA VAL A 430 -37.74 -5.78 23.62
C VAL A 430 -38.83 -6.03 22.57
N LYS A 431 -40.07 -5.64 22.88
CA LYS A 431 -41.20 -5.66 21.95
C LYS A 431 -41.55 -4.25 21.53
N CYS A 432 -41.56 -4.00 20.24
CA CYS A 432 -41.92 -2.69 19.71
C CYS A 432 -43.44 -2.42 19.89
N THR A 433 -43.79 -1.26 20.45
CA THR A 433 -45.15 -0.84 20.70
C THR A 433 -45.64 0.24 19.73
N GLY A 434 -44.72 0.94 19.04
CA GLY A 434 -45.06 1.98 18.08
C GLY A 434 -43.94 2.98 17.85
N CYS A 435 -44.26 4.09 17.18
CA CYS A 435 -43.32 5.17 16.90
C CYS A 435 -44.02 6.55 16.91
N LYS A 436 -43.22 7.60 16.98
CA LYS A 436 -43.65 9.00 16.82
C LYS A 436 -43.01 9.58 15.56
N LYS A 437 -43.79 10.38 14.84
CA LYS A 437 -43.38 11.08 13.64
C LYS A 437 -43.45 12.60 13.81
N ASP A 438 -42.61 13.30 13.09
CA ASP A 438 -42.71 14.75 12.96
C ASP A 438 -43.82 15.17 11.93
N GLU A 439 -43.93 16.48 11.71
CA GLU A 439 -44.88 17.05 10.78
C GLU A 439 -44.69 16.61 9.32
N ASN A 440 -43.49 16.16 8.97
CA ASN A 440 -43.10 15.65 7.65
C ASN A 440 -43.24 14.13 7.53
N GLY A 441 -43.71 13.45 8.58
CA GLY A 441 -43.86 12.01 8.62
C GLY A 441 -42.56 11.26 8.89
N VAL A 442 -41.48 11.97 9.26
CA VAL A 442 -40.20 11.35 9.62
C VAL A 442 -40.26 10.81 11.04
N ILE A 443 -39.83 9.55 11.21
CA ILE A 443 -39.80 8.88 12.53
C ILE A 443 -38.73 9.56 13.41
N THR A 444 -39.14 10.07 14.56
CA THR A 444 -38.29 10.75 15.55
C THR A 444 -38.02 9.90 16.77
N GLU A 445 -38.99 9.06 17.17
CA GLU A 445 -38.87 8.16 18.32
C GLU A 445 -39.52 6.81 18.01
N VAL A 446 -38.92 5.75 18.53
CA VAL A 446 -39.47 4.39 18.51
C VAL A 446 -39.70 3.97 19.95
N TYR A 447 -40.83 3.31 20.23
CA TYR A 447 -41.23 2.89 21.58
C TYR A 447 -41.18 1.37 21.67
N CYS A 448 -40.70 0.87 22.80
CA CYS A 448 -40.74 -0.56 23.10
C CYS A 448 -40.90 -0.81 24.62
N GLU A 449 -41.24 -2.05 24.94
CA GLU A 449 -41.22 -2.61 26.30
C GLU A 449 -40.17 -3.70 26.39
N TYR A 450 -39.39 -3.73 27.47
CA TYR A 450 -38.40 -4.77 27.72
C TYR A 450 -38.94 -5.89 28.60
N ASP A 451 -38.40 -7.10 28.42
CA ASP A 451 -38.63 -8.25 29.27
C ASP A 451 -37.42 -8.49 30.17
N ALA A 452 -37.60 -8.17 31.49
CA ALA A 452 -36.54 -8.24 32.49
C ALA A 452 -35.92 -9.65 32.66
N ASN A 453 -36.66 -10.72 32.31
CA ASN A 453 -36.19 -12.11 32.42
C ASN A 453 -35.27 -12.54 31.30
N THR A 454 -34.97 -11.70 30.32
CA THR A 454 -34.24 -12.05 29.09
C THR A 454 -32.79 -11.60 29.03
N ARG A 455 -32.29 -10.88 30.06
CA ARG A 455 -30.86 -10.53 30.20
C ARG A 455 -30.01 -11.79 30.46
N SER A 456 -28.75 -11.75 30.14
CA SER A 456 -27.78 -12.80 30.46
C SER A 456 -27.83 -13.16 31.96
N GLY A 457 -27.89 -14.46 32.27
CA GLY A 457 -28.04 -14.97 33.65
C GLY A 457 -29.47 -15.04 34.16
N MET A 458 -30.48 -14.55 33.43
CA MET A 458 -31.91 -14.65 33.77
C MET A 458 -32.57 -15.90 33.15
N PRO A 459 -33.75 -16.33 33.64
CA PRO A 459 -34.41 -17.57 33.21
C PRO A 459 -34.63 -17.70 31.69
N ASP A 460 -35.00 -16.60 31.04
CA ASP A 460 -35.30 -16.55 29.60
C ASP A 460 -34.15 -15.96 28.75
N ALA A 461 -32.93 -15.94 29.28
CA ALA A 461 -31.75 -15.39 28.58
C ALA A 461 -31.52 -16.03 27.18
N ASN A 462 -31.84 -17.31 27.04
CA ASN A 462 -31.65 -18.07 25.79
C ASN A 462 -32.90 -18.08 24.89
N ARG A 463 -33.94 -17.28 25.19
CA ARG A 463 -35.11 -17.17 24.33
C ARG A 463 -34.71 -16.66 22.95
N LYS A 464 -35.06 -17.39 21.90
CA LYS A 464 -34.68 -17.07 20.54
C LYS A 464 -35.62 -16.03 19.93
N VAL A 465 -35.06 -14.97 19.39
CA VAL A 465 -35.71 -13.98 18.53
C VAL A 465 -34.97 -13.87 17.20
N LYS A 466 -35.65 -13.38 16.15
CA LYS A 466 -35.08 -13.38 14.80
C LYS A 466 -34.10 -12.23 14.57
N GLY A 467 -34.15 -11.15 15.34
CA GLY A 467 -33.33 -9.95 15.18
C GLY A 467 -32.49 -9.63 16.41
N THR A 468 -31.25 -9.21 16.22
CA THR A 468 -30.41 -8.62 17.26
C THR A 468 -29.92 -7.27 16.76
N LEU A 469 -30.16 -6.22 17.55
CA LEU A 469 -29.82 -4.85 17.23
C LEU A 469 -28.74 -4.32 18.18
N HIS A 470 -27.84 -3.49 17.69
CA HIS A 470 -26.92 -2.73 18.51
C HIS A 470 -27.53 -1.37 18.86
N TRP A 471 -27.00 -0.76 19.89
CA TRP A 471 -27.54 0.45 20.49
C TRP A 471 -26.46 1.15 21.31
N VAL A 472 -26.66 2.43 21.65
CA VAL A 472 -25.89 3.15 22.68
C VAL A 472 -26.85 3.96 23.56
N SER A 473 -26.53 4.11 24.84
CA SER A 473 -27.34 4.91 25.77
C SER A 473 -27.27 6.39 25.43
N CYS A 474 -28.42 7.08 25.32
CA CYS A 474 -28.45 8.51 24.98
C CYS A 474 -27.64 9.38 25.92
N ASN A 475 -27.69 9.11 27.25
CA ASN A 475 -27.04 9.92 28.25
C ASN A 475 -25.61 9.46 28.60
N HIS A 476 -25.18 8.30 28.05
CA HIS A 476 -23.91 7.67 28.40
C HIS A 476 -23.08 7.32 27.16
N CYS A 477 -23.34 7.97 26.03
CA CYS A 477 -22.55 7.88 24.80
C CYS A 477 -21.75 9.17 24.56
N LEU A 478 -20.84 9.10 23.59
CA LEU A 478 -20.09 10.25 23.09
C LEU A 478 -20.51 10.54 21.65
N GLN A 479 -20.53 11.81 21.31
CA GLN A 479 -20.72 12.21 19.93
C GLN A 479 -19.42 12.05 19.16
N ALA A 480 -19.51 11.60 17.91
CA ALA A 480 -18.37 11.35 17.06
C ALA A 480 -18.63 11.73 15.60
N GLU A 481 -17.55 12.09 14.91
CA GLU A 481 -17.51 12.18 13.44
C GLU A 481 -17.14 10.81 12.87
N VAL A 482 -17.90 10.33 11.92
CA VAL A 482 -17.61 9.08 11.19
C VAL A 482 -17.38 9.40 9.72
N ARG A 483 -16.23 9.00 9.21
CA ARG A 483 -15.83 9.17 7.81
C ARG A 483 -15.99 7.85 7.08
N LEU A 484 -16.97 7.79 6.19
CA LEU A 484 -17.23 6.62 5.37
C LEU A 484 -16.44 6.74 4.07
N TYR A 485 -15.28 6.09 4.03
CA TYR A 485 -14.45 6.01 2.84
C TYR A 485 -14.91 4.90 1.92
N ASP A 486 -14.91 5.18 0.61
CA ASP A 486 -15.14 4.24 -0.47
C ASP A 486 -14.01 4.34 -1.50
N ARG A 487 -14.11 3.61 -2.61
CA ARG A 487 -13.14 3.64 -3.71
C ARG A 487 -13.09 5.03 -4.34
N LEU A 488 -11.88 5.55 -4.56
CA LEU A 488 -11.69 6.86 -5.17
C LEU A 488 -12.16 6.91 -6.63
N TRP A 489 -12.02 5.79 -7.33
CA TRP A 489 -12.38 5.69 -8.75
C TRP A 489 -13.67 4.89 -8.93
N LYS A 490 -14.56 5.37 -9.81
CA LYS A 490 -15.82 4.68 -10.14
C LYS A 490 -15.69 3.66 -11.27
N VAL A 491 -14.52 3.57 -11.90
CA VAL A 491 -14.21 2.65 -13.02
C VAL A 491 -13.23 1.56 -12.58
N GLU A 492 -13.37 0.38 -13.14
CA GLU A 492 -12.56 -0.79 -12.76
C GLU A 492 -11.08 -0.62 -13.14
N ASN A 493 -10.81 -0.08 -14.33
CA ASN A 493 -9.45 0.19 -14.80
C ASN A 493 -9.22 1.69 -15.05
N PRO A 494 -8.92 2.48 -14.00
CA PRO A 494 -8.77 3.93 -14.14
C PRO A 494 -7.57 4.34 -15.03
N ARG A 495 -6.54 3.51 -15.15
CA ARG A 495 -5.38 3.78 -16.01
C ARG A 495 -5.77 3.84 -17.48
N ASP A 496 -6.46 2.80 -17.94
CA ASP A 496 -6.83 2.68 -19.36
C ASP A 496 -7.94 3.67 -19.71
N GLU A 497 -8.88 3.91 -18.80
CA GLU A 497 -9.94 4.89 -18.97
C GLU A 497 -9.39 6.32 -19.07
N LEU A 498 -8.42 6.70 -18.21
CA LEU A 498 -7.74 7.99 -18.31
C LEU A 498 -7.02 8.16 -19.67
N ALA A 499 -6.37 7.11 -20.16
CA ALA A 499 -5.71 7.15 -21.46
C ALA A 499 -6.74 7.35 -22.59
N ALA A 500 -7.84 6.62 -22.58
CA ALA A 500 -8.92 6.72 -23.56
C ALA A 500 -9.59 8.10 -23.56
N ILE A 501 -9.91 8.67 -22.39
CA ILE A 501 -10.51 10.00 -22.28
C ILE A 501 -9.55 11.07 -22.81
N ARG A 502 -8.27 11.00 -22.44
CA ARG A 502 -7.27 11.98 -22.90
C ARG A 502 -7.06 11.93 -24.40
N GLU A 503 -7.05 10.75 -25.00
CA GLU A 503 -6.94 10.58 -26.45
C GLU A 503 -8.18 11.14 -27.17
N ALA A 504 -9.37 10.78 -26.70
CA ALA A 504 -10.64 11.18 -27.31
C ALA A 504 -10.90 12.70 -27.22
N LYS A 505 -10.60 13.31 -26.06
CA LYS A 505 -10.90 14.72 -25.78
C LYS A 505 -9.70 15.65 -25.95
N LYS A 506 -8.51 15.11 -26.18
CA LYS A 506 -7.23 15.85 -26.22
C LYS A 506 -7.03 16.75 -24.98
N CYS A 507 -7.43 16.25 -23.81
CA CYS A 507 -7.39 16.98 -22.55
C CYS A 507 -6.23 16.57 -21.66
N GLU A 508 -5.94 17.39 -20.65
CA GLU A 508 -4.95 17.10 -19.62
C GLU A 508 -5.43 16.00 -18.65
N ALA A 509 -4.47 15.40 -17.93
CA ALA A 509 -4.74 14.30 -17.01
C ALA A 509 -5.76 14.67 -15.90
N LEU A 510 -5.69 15.91 -15.40
CA LEU A 510 -6.59 16.41 -14.36
C LEU A 510 -8.05 16.43 -14.81
N GLU A 511 -8.32 16.88 -16.04
CA GLU A 511 -9.67 16.93 -16.59
C GLU A 511 -10.24 15.52 -16.73
N ALA A 512 -9.45 14.60 -17.26
CA ALA A 512 -9.85 13.20 -17.38
C ALA A 512 -10.10 12.55 -16.01
N MET A 513 -9.27 12.85 -14.99
CA MET A 513 -9.47 12.35 -13.62
C MET A 513 -10.81 12.79 -13.03
N LYS A 514 -11.18 14.06 -13.20
CA LYS A 514 -12.44 14.60 -12.69
C LYS A 514 -13.67 13.87 -13.25
N GLU A 515 -13.56 13.27 -14.42
CA GLU A 515 -14.68 12.50 -15.03
C GLU A 515 -14.87 11.13 -14.39
N ILE A 516 -13.80 10.50 -13.91
CA ILE A 516 -13.84 9.12 -13.39
C ILE A 516 -13.70 9.05 -11.87
N ILE A 517 -13.43 10.17 -11.19
CA ILE A 517 -13.41 10.20 -9.73
C ILE A 517 -14.81 9.93 -9.17
N ASN A 518 -14.87 9.19 -8.07
CA ASN A 518 -16.10 8.92 -7.35
C ASN A 518 -16.40 10.08 -6.39
N PRO A 519 -17.44 10.90 -6.64
CA PRO A 519 -17.79 12.02 -5.78
C PRO A 519 -18.22 11.58 -4.38
N ASP A 520 -18.74 10.34 -4.25
CA ASP A 520 -19.19 9.76 -2.99
C ASP A 520 -18.09 8.93 -2.30
N SER A 521 -16.83 9.07 -2.73
CA SER A 521 -15.69 8.34 -2.16
C SER A 521 -15.40 8.69 -0.70
N LEU A 522 -15.92 9.81 -0.21
CA LEU A 522 -15.89 10.23 1.19
C LEU A 522 -17.24 10.84 1.59
N LYS A 523 -17.89 10.23 2.57
CA LYS A 523 -19.07 10.79 3.24
C LYS A 523 -18.76 11.02 4.70
N VAL A 524 -18.85 12.27 5.15
CA VAL A 524 -18.64 12.66 6.54
C VAL A 524 -19.96 12.73 7.28
N LEU A 525 -20.08 12.00 8.38
CA LEU A 525 -21.24 11.96 9.26
C LEU A 525 -20.85 12.60 10.60
N PRO A 526 -21.27 13.85 10.90
CA PRO A 526 -20.79 14.58 12.08
C PRO A 526 -21.54 14.25 13.38
N ASN A 527 -22.70 13.60 13.29
CA ASN A 527 -23.61 13.36 14.41
C ASN A 527 -23.84 11.87 14.63
N CYS A 528 -22.75 11.12 14.83
CA CYS A 528 -22.82 9.72 15.22
C CYS A 528 -22.65 9.60 16.75
N TYR A 529 -23.10 8.50 17.32
CA TYR A 529 -22.99 8.23 18.74
C TYR A 529 -22.26 6.92 18.99
N ILE A 530 -21.32 6.94 19.94
CA ILE A 530 -20.48 5.79 20.26
C ILE A 530 -20.38 5.58 21.77
N GLU A 531 -20.25 4.35 22.22
CA GLU A 531 -20.02 4.04 23.62
C GLU A 531 -18.72 4.66 24.15
N LYS A 532 -18.66 5.02 25.42
CA LYS A 532 -17.53 5.71 26.03
C LYS A 532 -16.22 4.92 25.96
N PHE A 533 -16.28 3.61 26.02
CA PHE A 533 -15.10 2.75 25.95
C PHE A 533 -14.23 3.01 24.72
N ALA A 534 -14.83 3.31 23.57
CA ALA A 534 -14.10 3.60 22.36
C ALA A 534 -13.12 4.78 22.49
N ALA A 535 -13.43 5.77 23.35
CA ALA A 535 -12.56 6.92 23.59
C ALA A 535 -11.36 6.61 24.50
N THR A 536 -11.32 5.45 25.14
CA THR A 536 -10.19 5.00 25.96
C THR A 536 -9.09 4.33 25.14
N LEU A 537 -9.38 4.01 23.88
CA LEU A 537 -8.46 3.33 22.99
C LEU A 537 -7.56 4.34 22.27
N PRO A 538 -6.29 4.00 22.01
CA PRO A 538 -5.38 4.90 21.32
C PRO A 538 -5.79 5.13 19.85
N THR A 539 -5.30 6.21 19.26
CA THR A 539 -5.44 6.47 17.82
C THR A 539 -4.88 5.30 17.00
N LEU A 540 -5.43 5.09 15.82
CA LEU A 540 -5.14 3.98 14.91
C LEU A 540 -5.55 2.59 15.43
N SER A 541 -6.22 2.48 16.59
CA SER A 541 -6.81 1.21 17.03
C SER A 541 -7.84 0.69 16.05
N TYR A 542 -7.85 -0.64 15.84
CA TYR A 542 -8.82 -1.32 14.98
C TYR A 542 -10.10 -1.62 15.74
N LEU A 543 -11.23 -1.20 15.18
CA LEU A 543 -12.56 -1.38 15.76
C LEU A 543 -13.49 -2.10 14.80
N GLN A 544 -14.44 -2.85 15.35
CA GLN A 544 -15.63 -3.23 14.61
C GLN A 544 -16.84 -2.50 15.21
N PHE A 545 -17.42 -1.58 14.47
CA PHE A 545 -18.75 -1.08 14.78
C PHE A 545 -19.73 -2.22 14.51
N GLN A 546 -20.34 -2.72 15.57
CA GLN A 546 -21.14 -3.93 15.56
C GLN A 546 -22.22 -3.84 14.47
N ARG A 547 -22.30 -4.84 13.58
CA ARG A 547 -23.22 -4.94 12.45
C ARG A 547 -23.03 -3.92 11.32
N ILE A 548 -22.06 -2.98 11.43
CA ILE A 548 -21.84 -1.89 10.45
C ILE A 548 -20.61 -2.17 9.60
N GLY A 549 -19.44 -2.33 10.21
CA GLY A 549 -18.18 -2.46 9.50
C GLY A 549 -16.96 -2.41 10.41
N TYR A 550 -15.79 -2.41 9.78
CA TYR A 550 -14.53 -2.19 10.46
C TYR A 550 -14.12 -0.74 10.31
N PHE A 551 -13.61 -0.18 11.39
CA PHE A 551 -13.22 1.21 11.51
C PHE A 551 -11.89 1.31 12.26
N ASN A 552 -11.25 2.47 12.18
CA ASN A 552 -10.17 2.81 13.08
C ASN A 552 -10.35 4.24 13.61
N ILE A 553 -9.67 4.54 14.72
CA ILE A 553 -9.62 5.88 15.28
C ILE A 553 -8.64 6.70 14.45
N ASP A 554 -9.10 7.79 13.81
CA ASP A 554 -8.23 8.65 13.02
C ASP A 554 -7.15 9.32 13.88
N LYS A 555 -5.97 9.54 13.30
CA LYS A 555 -4.86 10.23 13.98
C LYS A 555 -5.19 11.67 14.42
N GLU A 556 -6.19 12.30 13.79
CA GLU A 556 -6.69 13.64 14.13
C GLU A 556 -7.70 13.63 15.28
N SER A 557 -8.06 12.45 15.79
CA SER A 557 -9.00 12.31 16.90
C SER A 557 -8.43 12.89 18.18
N THR A 558 -9.23 13.67 18.88
CA THR A 558 -8.92 14.21 20.21
C THR A 558 -10.04 13.84 21.20
N PRO A 559 -9.82 13.98 22.51
CA PRO A 559 -10.90 13.74 23.49
C PRO A 559 -12.16 14.59 23.25
N GLU A 560 -12.00 15.79 22.70
CA GLU A 560 -13.10 16.73 22.40
C GLU A 560 -13.74 16.48 21.04
N LYS A 561 -13.02 15.80 20.13
CA LYS A 561 -13.49 15.49 18.78
C LYS A 561 -13.05 14.10 18.37
N LEU A 562 -13.90 13.12 18.60
CA LEU A 562 -13.66 11.74 18.17
C LEU A 562 -13.94 11.60 16.68
N ILE A 563 -12.98 11.00 15.95
CA ILE A 563 -13.05 10.78 14.51
C ILE A 563 -12.75 9.32 14.19
N PHE A 564 -13.64 8.68 13.45
CA PHE A 564 -13.50 7.28 13.04
C PHE A 564 -13.53 7.14 11.52
N ASN A 565 -12.57 6.42 10.98
CA ASN A 565 -12.47 6.12 9.56
C ASN A 565 -13.01 4.72 9.26
N ARG A 566 -13.91 4.58 8.29
CA ARG A 566 -14.32 3.26 7.82
C ARG A 566 -13.19 2.61 7.05
N THR A 567 -12.72 1.47 7.54
CA THR A 567 -11.73 0.62 6.87
C THR A 567 -12.37 -0.18 5.74
N VAL A 568 -13.29 -1.08 6.08
CA VAL A 568 -14.09 -1.89 5.13
C VAL A 568 -15.46 -2.21 5.74
N GLY A 569 -16.46 -2.49 4.87
CA GLY A 569 -17.76 -2.99 5.32
C GLY A 569 -17.70 -4.45 5.75
N LEU A 570 -18.74 -4.93 6.47
CA LEU A 570 -18.85 -6.34 6.90
C LEU A 570 -19.13 -7.31 5.75
N LYS A 571 -19.81 -6.86 4.68
CA LYS A 571 -20.17 -7.73 3.57
C LYS A 571 -18.95 -8.08 2.75
N ASP A 572 -18.66 -9.36 2.64
CA ASP A 572 -17.68 -9.90 1.71
C ASP A 572 -18.24 -9.90 0.29
N THR A 573 -17.75 -8.97 -0.54
CA THR A 573 -18.10 -8.90 -1.97
C THR A 573 -17.33 -9.93 -2.78
N TRP A 574 -16.08 -10.26 -2.38
CA TRP A 574 -15.25 -11.28 -3.02
C TRP A 574 -15.85 -12.67 -2.95
N GLY A 575 -16.32 -13.08 -1.77
CA GLY A 575 -16.98 -14.36 -1.58
C GLY A 575 -18.31 -14.53 -2.36
N LYS A 576 -18.88 -13.43 -2.92
CA LYS A 576 -20.05 -13.47 -3.78
C LYS A 576 -19.70 -13.58 -5.27
N ILE A 577 -18.56 -13.02 -5.69
CA ILE A 577 -18.09 -13.07 -7.08
C ILE A 577 -17.64 -14.49 -7.44
N ASN A 578 -17.10 -15.23 -6.45
CA ASN A 578 -16.57 -16.57 -6.64
C ASN A 578 -17.56 -17.71 -6.27
N LYS A 579 -18.84 -17.41 -6.02
CA LYS A 579 -19.93 -18.37 -5.90
C LYS A 579 -20.81 -18.32 -7.13
#